data_f12a5bac23200cabe9f5113dac6db535
#
_entry.id   f12a5bac23200cabe9f5113dac6db535
#
_cell.length_a   1.000
_cell.length_b   1.000
_cell.length_c   1.000
_cell.angle_alpha   90.00
_cell.angle_beta   90.00
_cell.angle_gamma   90.00
#
_symmetry.space_group_name_H-M   'P 1'
#
loop_
_entity.id
_entity.type
_entity.pdbx_description
1 polymer ?
#
loop_
_entity_poly.entity_id
_entity_poly.type
_entity_poly.pdbx_seq_one_letter_code
_entity_poly.pdbx_strand_id
1 'polypeptide(L)'
;MTAGSSWFATREHQPGVWLVAAPPHVNCFLVAGRERAILIDTGLGIGDIRGAVTGLTDLDVLVVNTHYHWDHSGGNGAFDDISIHELGAERLQRGPDMAKLEPYAAYSRRMLERVAEFRATDEEFFGFLSDETTPRPFPDGFDFADWKIPASVPTRLLNDGDVLDLGGRTLRVLHTPGHTPDSICLLDEQNGLLFGGDTYNTGPIYAHLPDSDVEAFARSTARVAELADGVAFVYVAHFSRYAEIGTFLNEVAAGFAEIVAGEASFEESRDDDGGDARLARFARFGVLVAS
;
A
#
# COMPACT_ATOMS: atom_id res chain seq x y z
N MET A 1 -30.82 6.16 -13.64
CA MET A 1 -29.37 6.40 -13.66
C MET A 1 -28.76 5.20 -12.96
N THR A 2 -28.20 4.26 -13.69
CA THR A 2 -27.43 3.15 -13.14
C THR A 2 -26.19 3.79 -12.50
N ALA A 3 -26.05 3.69 -11.19
CA ALA A 3 -24.82 4.04 -10.49
C ALA A 3 -23.72 3.19 -11.14
N GLY A 4 -22.84 3.82 -11.91
CA GLY A 4 -21.62 3.17 -12.38
C GLY A 4 -20.90 2.67 -11.15
N SER A 5 -20.45 1.42 -11.15
CA SER A 5 -19.71 0.86 -10.02
C SER A 5 -18.53 1.79 -9.73
N SER A 6 -18.43 2.31 -8.52
CA SER A 6 -17.30 3.13 -8.11
C SER A 6 -16.01 2.32 -8.36
N TRP A 7 -14.95 2.97 -8.89
CA TRP A 7 -13.62 2.35 -8.99
C TRP A 7 -13.12 1.86 -7.64
N PHE A 8 -13.38 2.64 -6.58
CA PHE A 8 -12.99 2.29 -5.23
C PHE A 8 -14.05 1.45 -4.52
N ALA A 9 -13.61 0.39 -3.82
CA ALA A 9 -14.38 -0.28 -2.79
C ALA A 9 -14.08 0.40 -1.44
N THR A 10 -15.11 0.67 -0.65
CA THR A 10 -14.94 1.29 0.67
C THR A 10 -15.58 0.43 1.74
N ARG A 11 -14.86 0.24 2.87
CA ARG A 11 -15.36 -0.51 4.01
C ARG A 11 -14.78 0.04 5.31
N GLU A 12 -15.62 0.30 6.29
CA GLU A 12 -15.17 0.56 7.66
C GLU A 12 -14.74 -0.76 8.32
N HIS A 13 -13.46 -0.85 8.72
CA HIS A 13 -12.90 -2.02 9.37
C HIS A 13 -12.83 -1.87 10.90
N GLN A 14 -12.47 -0.68 11.36
CA GLN A 14 -12.49 -0.28 12.77
C GLN A 14 -13.16 1.10 12.88
N PRO A 15 -13.71 1.49 14.03
CA PRO A 15 -14.33 2.80 14.19
C PRO A 15 -13.43 3.94 13.72
N GLY A 16 -13.87 4.65 12.67
CA GLY A 16 -13.12 5.74 12.06
C GLY A 16 -11.93 5.30 11.21
N VAL A 17 -11.86 4.04 10.79
CA VAL A 17 -10.83 3.51 9.87
C VAL A 17 -11.50 2.79 8.72
N TRP A 18 -11.34 3.34 7.52
CA TRP A 18 -11.89 2.77 6.29
C TRP A 18 -10.79 2.30 5.36
N LEU A 19 -10.99 1.12 4.81
CA LEU A 19 -10.33 0.71 3.57
C LEU A 19 -10.93 1.52 2.43
N VAL A 20 -10.08 2.07 1.56
CA VAL A 20 -10.43 2.70 0.28
C VAL A 20 -9.58 2.01 -0.78
N ALA A 21 -10.07 0.89 -1.28
CA ALA A 21 -9.31 0.03 -2.17
C ALA A 21 -9.63 0.26 -3.64
N ALA A 22 -8.61 0.23 -4.49
CA ALA A 22 -8.73 -0.02 -5.92
C ALA A 22 -8.40 -1.50 -6.16
N PRO A 23 -9.38 -2.44 -6.04
CA PRO A 23 -9.08 -3.87 -6.04
C PRO A 23 -8.60 -4.38 -7.39
N PRO A 24 -7.53 -5.18 -7.41
CA PRO A 24 -6.64 -5.59 -6.32
C PRO A 24 -5.34 -4.77 -6.25
N HIS A 25 -5.33 -3.58 -6.83
CA HIS A 25 -4.11 -2.82 -7.08
C HIS A 25 -3.50 -2.25 -5.80
N VAL A 26 -4.22 -1.33 -5.14
CA VAL A 26 -3.72 -0.63 -3.95
C VAL A 26 -4.84 -0.47 -2.93
N ASN A 27 -4.49 -0.65 -1.67
CA ASN A 27 -5.30 -0.39 -0.51
C ASN A 27 -4.86 0.93 0.13
N CYS A 28 -5.65 1.97 -0.02
CA CYS A 28 -5.51 3.21 0.74
C CYS A 28 -6.35 3.10 2.02
N PHE A 29 -5.99 3.87 3.04
CA PHE A 29 -6.75 3.87 4.30
C PHE A 29 -7.10 5.28 4.73
N LEU A 30 -8.39 5.52 5.01
CA LEU A 30 -8.84 6.76 5.62
C LEU A 30 -8.95 6.54 7.13
N VAL A 31 -8.29 7.40 7.90
CA VAL A 31 -8.29 7.37 9.37
C VAL A 31 -8.82 8.70 9.89
N ALA A 32 -9.96 8.69 10.55
CA ALA A 32 -10.60 9.89 11.11
C ALA A 32 -10.38 10.02 12.62
N GLY A 33 -10.04 11.23 13.03
CA GLY A 33 -10.18 11.70 14.41
C GLY A 33 -11.47 12.49 14.60
N ARG A 34 -11.45 13.45 15.52
CA ARG A 34 -12.60 14.36 15.75
C ARG A 34 -12.48 15.68 14.99
N GLU A 35 -11.27 16.09 14.59
CA GLU A 35 -11.00 17.41 14.02
C GLU A 35 -10.55 17.32 12.56
N ARG A 36 -9.86 16.25 12.17
CA ARG A 36 -9.38 15.98 10.82
C ARG A 36 -9.26 14.50 10.54
N ALA A 37 -9.04 14.17 9.27
CA ALA A 37 -8.75 12.82 8.85
C ALA A 37 -7.41 12.76 8.09
N ILE A 38 -6.81 11.59 8.05
CA ILE A 38 -5.67 11.27 7.20
C ILE A 38 -6.11 10.25 6.16
N LEU A 39 -5.77 10.49 4.90
CA LEU A 39 -5.78 9.49 3.86
C LEU A 39 -4.35 8.98 3.67
N ILE A 40 -4.13 7.72 3.97
CA ILE A 40 -2.86 7.03 3.81
C ILE A 40 -2.82 6.47 2.40
N ASP A 41 -1.94 7.02 1.57
CA ASP A 41 -1.79 6.80 0.14
C ASP A 41 -3.04 7.21 -0.69
N THR A 42 -2.83 7.37 -2.00
CA THR A 42 -3.86 7.87 -2.92
C THR A 42 -4.06 7.01 -4.16
N GLY A 43 -3.40 5.84 -4.20
CA GLY A 43 -3.54 4.87 -5.29
C GLY A 43 -2.96 5.34 -6.62
N LEU A 44 -3.46 4.74 -7.68
CA LEU A 44 -2.95 4.83 -9.05
C LEU A 44 -3.26 6.17 -9.77
N GLY A 45 -4.03 7.06 -9.17
CA GLY A 45 -4.56 8.24 -9.88
C GLY A 45 -5.64 7.90 -10.90
N ILE A 46 -6.25 6.73 -10.78
CA ILE A 46 -7.38 6.28 -11.59
C ILE A 46 -8.66 6.39 -10.75
N GLY A 47 -9.72 6.89 -11.35
CA GLY A 47 -10.99 7.11 -10.66
C GLY A 47 -10.98 8.35 -9.75
N ASP A 48 -12.08 8.57 -9.05
CA ASP A 48 -12.28 9.74 -8.17
C ASP A 48 -12.07 9.35 -6.70
N ILE A 49 -10.80 9.33 -6.26
CA ILE A 49 -10.47 9.04 -4.86
C ILE A 49 -10.99 10.12 -3.92
N ARG A 50 -11.00 11.40 -4.35
CA ARG A 50 -11.53 12.48 -3.51
C ARG A 50 -13.02 12.29 -3.27
N GLY A 51 -13.79 11.95 -4.30
CA GLY A 51 -15.21 11.64 -4.18
C GLY A 51 -15.47 10.43 -3.28
N ALA A 52 -14.65 9.39 -3.37
CA ALA A 52 -14.75 8.23 -2.49
C ALA A 52 -14.52 8.61 -1.02
N VAL A 53 -13.51 9.44 -0.73
CA VAL A 53 -13.16 9.90 0.62
C VAL A 53 -14.19 10.86 1.19
N THR A 54 -14.66 11.84 0.41
CA THR A 54 -15.70 12.80 0.85
C THR A 54 -17.06 12.15 1.07
N GLY A 55 -17.28 10.95 0.51
CA GLY A 55 -18.44 10.12 0.83
C GLY A 55 -18.36 9.45 2.21
N LEU A 56 -17.19 9.44 2.87
CA LEU A 56 -16.96 8.79 4.16
C LEU A 56 -16.81 9.79 5.31
N THR A 57 -16.34 11.00 5.04
CA THR A 57 -16.10 12.02 6.07
C THR A 57 -16.26 13.44 5.53
N ASP A 58 -16.78 14.35 6.37
CA ASP A 58 -16.83 15.79 6.12
C ASP A 58 -15.59 16.54 6.69
N LEU A 59 -14.64 15.82 7.30
CA LEU A 59 -13.44 16.41 7.90
C LEU A 59 -12.44 16.84 6.82
N ASP A 60 -11.60 17.81 7.16
CA ASP A 60 -10.43 18.14 6.36
C ASP A 60 -9.48 16.95 6.30
N VAL A 61 -9.03 16.61 5.09
CA VAL A 61 -8.21 15.43 4.83
C VAL A 61 -6.78 15.83 4.49
N LEU A 62 -5.85 15.36 5.31
CA LEU A 62 -4.41 15.36 5.05
C LEU A 62 -4.03 14.05 4.36
N VAL A 63 -3.36 14.11 3.21
CA VAL A 63 -2.74 12.94 2.58
C VAL A 63 -1.38 12.66 3.23
N VAL A 64 -1.13 11.40 3.56
CA VAL A 64 0.19 10.92 3.98
C VAL A 64 0.60 9.80 3.03
N ASN A 65 1.59 10.05 2.19
CA ASN A 65 2.18 8.99 1.38
C ASN A 65 3.15 8.17 2.22
N THR A 66 2.99 6.85 2.18
CA THR A 66 3.91 5.92 2.85
C THR A 66 5.28 5.92 2.21
N HIS A 67 5.35 6.18 0.91
CA HIS A 67 6.57 6.38 0.13
C HIS A 67 6.24 7.01 -1.24
N TYR A 68 7.28 7.32 -2.04
CA TYR A 68 7.12 8.10 -3.28
C TYR A 68 6.59 7.32 -4.49
N HIS A 69 6.38 6.01 -4.44
CA HIS A 69 5.95 5.25 -5.62
C HIS A 69 4.61 5.75 -6.15
N TRP A 70 4.47 5.65 -7.46
CA TRP A 70 3.38 6.25 -8.22
C TRP A 70 2.01 5.60 -7.92
N ASP A 71 2.00 4.34 -7.56
CA ASP A 71 0.80 3.61 -7.17
C ASP A 71 0.32 3.95 -5.75
N HIS A 72 1.12 4.66 -4.97
CA HIS A 72 0.78 5.24 -3.67
C HIS A 72 0.48 6.74 -3.73
N SER A 73 1.00 7.42 -4.74
CA SER A 73 0.92 8.89 -4.86
C SER A 73 0.14 9.38 -6.08
N GLY A 74 -0.37 8.48 -6.92
CA GLY A 74 -0.99 8.81 -8.20
C GLY A 74 -2.22 9.72 -8.09
N GLY A 75 -2.99 9.62 -7.02
CA GLY A 75 -4.18 10.44 -6.75
C GLY A 75 -3.90 11.74 -5.98
N ASN A 76 -2.64 12.06 -5.66
CA ASN A 76 -2.27 13.24 -4.87
C ASN A 76 -2.83 14.54 -5.44
N GLY A 77 -2.89 14.66 -6.77
CA GLY A 77 -3.39 15.85 -7.46
C GLY A 77 -4.84 16.23 -7.13
N ALA A 78 -5.60 15.35 -6.46
CA ALA A 78 -6.94 15.63 -5.98
C ALA A 78 -6.96 16.34 -4.61
N PHE A 79 -5.82 16.49 -3.94
CA PHE A 79 -5.72 17.03 -2.58
C PHE A 79 -4.74 18.18 -2.49
N ASP A 80 -4.97 19.11 -1.55
CA ASP A 80 -4.16 20.32 -1.38
C ASP A 80 -3.10 20.15 -0.28
N ASP A 81 -3.31 19.23 0.68
CA ASP A 81 -2.41 18.99 1.82
C ASP A 81 -1.81 17.59 1.73
N ILE A 82 -0.51 17.52 1.42
CA ILE A 82 0.22 16.29 1.11
C ILE A 82 1.47 16.21 1.98
N SER A 83 1.64 15.10 2.66
CA SER A 83 2.82 14.82 3.48
C SER A 83 3.53 13.55 3.00
N ILE A 84 4.84 13.56 3.07
CA ILE A 84 5.72 12.42 2.79
C ILE A 84 6.97 12.53 3.67
N HIS A 85 7.67 11.42 3.90
CA HIS A 85 8.98 11.46 4.54
C HIS A 85 9.95 12.34 3.74
N GLU A 86 10.83 13.10 4.42
CA GLU A 86 11.71 14.08 3.79
C GLU A 86 12.55 13.50 2.63
N LEU A 87 12.99 12.25 2.75
CA LEU A 87 13.78 11.55 1.72
C LEU A 87 13.00 11.27 0.42
N GLY A 88 11.67 11.23 0.46
CA GLY A 88 10.81 11.00 -0.70
C GLY A 88 10.43 12.28 -1.46
N ALA A 89 10.59 13.45 -0.84
CA ALA A 89 10.06 14.71 -1.35
C ALA A 89 10.57 15.07 -2.75
N GLU A 90 11.85 14.88 -3.03
CA GLU A 90 12.44 15.16 -4.36
C GLU A 90 11.90 14.22 -5.43
N ARG A 91 11.71 12.93 -5.08
CA ARG A 91 11.15 11.93 -6.00
C ARG A 91 9.70 12.24 -6.32
N LEU A 92 8.91 12.58 -5.31
CA LEU A 92 7.51 12.96 -5.48
C LEU A 92 7.35 14.21 -6.37
N GLN A 93 8.23 15.23 -6.19
CA GLN A 93 8.24 16.44 -7.00
C GLN A 93 8.71 16.20 -8.44
N ARG A 94 9.52 15.18 -8.69
CA ARG A 94 9.96 14.80 -10.04
C ARG A 94 8.85 14.06 -10.79
N GLY A 95 7.96 13.38 -10.09
CA GLY A 95 6.96 12.49 -10.65
C GLY A 95 7.53 11.16 -11.12
N PRO A 96 6.66 10.22 -11.51
CA PRO A 96 7.06 8.89 -11.94
C PRO A 96 7.68 8.88 -13.34
N ASP A 97 8.48 7.84 -13.59
CA ASP A 97 8.86 7.48 -14.95
C ASP A 97 7.65 6.89 -15.67
N MET A 98 7.08 7.67 -16.60
CA MET A 98 5.87 7.28 -17.35
C MET A 98 6.07 6.01 -18.19
N ALA A 99 7.30 5.64 -18.54
CA ALA A 99 7.59 4.41 -19.28
C ALA A 99 7.27 3.14 -18.47
N LYS A 100 7.20 3.24 -17.14
CA LYS A 100 6.83 2.12 -16.26
C LYS A 100 5.33 1.84 -16.20
N LEU A 101 4.49 2.79 -16.60
CA LEU A 101 3.03 2.64 -16.53
C LEU A 101 2.48 1.65 -17.58
N GLU A 102 3.10 1.55 -18.75
CA GLU A 102 2.66 0.64 -19.81
C GLU A 102 2.84 -0.85 -19.42
N PRO A 103 4.00 -1.30 -18.92
CA PRO A 103 4.16 -2.66 -18.38
C PRO A 103 3.14 -3.01 -17.31
N TYR A 104 2.91 -2.11 -16.36
CA TYR A 104 1.90 -2.29 -15.33
C TYR A 104 0.49 -2.43 -15.89
N ALA A 105 0.13 -1.62 -16.89
CA ALA A 105 -1.15 -1.74 -17.56
C ALA A 105 -1.34 -3.12 -18.22
N ALA A 106 -0.28 -3.62 -18.86
CA ALA A 106 -0.29 -4.96 -19.47
C ALA A 106 -0.40 -6.07 -18.41
N TYR A 107 0.31 -5.94 -17.30
CA TYR A 107 0.20 -6.84 -16.16
C TYR A 107 -1.22 -6.87 -15.60
N SER A 108 -1.82 -5.71 -15.34
CA SER A 108 -3.17 -5.58 -14.79
C SER A 108 -4.24 -6.22 -15.69
N ARG A 109 -4.13 -6.08 -17.02
CA ARG A 109 -5.05 -6.74 -17.96
C ARG A 109 -4.95 -8.26 -17.84
N ARG A 110 -3.73 -8.81 -17.84
CA ARG A 110 -3.53 -10.27 -17.68
C ARG A 110 -4.07 -10.79 -16.36
N MET A 111 -3.91 -10.02 -15.29
CA MET A 111 -4.46 -10.37 -13.98
C MET A 111 -5.98 -10.40 -14.00
N LEU A 112 -6.64 -9.39 -14.58
CA LEU A 112 -8.10 -9.35 -14.69
C LEU A 112 -8.66 -10.52 -15.51
N GLU A 113 -7.98 -10.92 -16.59
CA GLU A 113 -8.34 -12.11 -17.39
C GLU A 113 -8.29 -13.38 -16.52
N ARG A 114 -7.20 -13.59 -15.76
CA ARG A 114 -7.06 -14.77 -14.89
C ARG A 114 -8.08 -14.81 -13.76
N VAL A 115 -8.42 -13.66 -13.20
CA VAL A 115 -9.45 -13.58 -12.16
C VAL A 115 -10.83 -13.87 -12.73
N ALA A 116 -11.12 -13.45 -13.96
CA ALA A 116 -12.38 -13.79 -14.62
C ALA A 116 -12.52 -15.32 -14.82
N GLU A 117 -11.43 -16.03 -15.15
CA GLU A 117 -11.41 -17.50 -15.21
C GLU A 117 -11.63 -18.14 -13.83
N PHE A 118 -11.05 -17.58 -12.77
CA PHE A 118 -11.18 -18.10 -11.40
C PHE A 118 -12.57 -17.87 -10.81
N ARG A 119 -13.28 -16.80 -11.19
CA ARG A 119 -14.54 -16.38 -10.56
C ARG A 119 -15.59 -17.49 -10.52
N ALA A 120 -15.81 -18.21 -11.60
CA ALA A 120 -16.80 -19.29 -11.64
C ALA A 120 -16.49 -20.41 -10.62
N THR A 121 -15.22 -20.74 -10.47
CA THR A 121 -14.76 -21.73 -9.46
C THR A 121 -14.89 -21.18 -8.04
N ASP A 122 -14.62 -19.91 -7.85
CA ASP A 122 -14.75 -19.26 -6.53
C ASP A 122 -16.21 -19.17 -6.08
N GLU A 123 -17.12 -18.80 -6.97
CA GLU A 123 -18.56 -18.74 -6.72
C GLU A 123 -19.14 -20.12 -6.36
N GLU A 124 -18.63 -21.20 -7.00
CA GLU A 124 -19.12 -22.56 -6.77
C GLU A 124 -18.54 -23.22 -5.50
N PHE A 125 -17.25 -22.96 -5.18
CA PHE A 125 -16.56 -23.79 -4.19
C PHE A 125 -15.95 -23.03 -3.00
N PHE A 126 -15.59 -21.76 -3.14
CA PHE A 126 -14.72 -21.12 -2.16
C PHE A 126 -15.29 -19.85 -1.53
N GLY A 127 -15.88 -18.96 -2.31
CA GLY A 127 -16.42 -17.67 -1.83
C GLY A 127 -15.35 -16.73 -1.25
N PHE A 128 -14.14 -16.72 -1.84
CA PHE A 128 -13.04 -15.85 -1.40
C PHE A 128 -13.19 -14.41 -1.90
N LEU A 129 -13.86 -14.24 -3.06
CA LEU A 129 -14.06 -12.91 -3.63
C LEU A 129 -15.21 -12.20 -2.92
N SER A 130 -14.92 -11.02 -2.39
CA SER A 130 -15.89 -10.09 -1.81
C SER A 130 -15.90 -8.78 -2.63
N ASP A 131 -16.76 -7.84 -2.28
CA ASP A 131 -16.80 -6.52 -2.94
C ASP A 131 -15.46 -5.78 -2.84
N GLU A 132 -14.71 -5.98 -1.74
CA GLU A 132 -13.42 -5.36 -1.52
C GLU A 132 -12.27 -6.09 -2.23
N THR A 133 -12.40 -7.40 -2.45
CA THR A 133 -11.34 -8.24 -3.01
C THR A 133 -11.56 -8.59 -4.47
N THR A 134 -12.79 -8.41 -4.99
CA THR A 134 -13.10 -8.67 -6.38
C THR A 134 -12.41 -7.62 -7.27
N PRO A 135 -11.51 -8.05 -8.15
CA PRO A 135 -10.90 -7.14 -9.11
C PRO A 135 -11.93 -6.43 -9.96
N ARG A 136 -11.75 -5.13 -10.10
CA ARG A 136 -12.63 -4.28 -10.89
C ARG A 136 -11.97 -3.96 -12.22
N PRO A 137 -12.72 -4.01 -13.34
CA PRO A 137 -12.22 -3.51 -14.61
C PRO A 137 -11.89 -2.03 -14.49
N PHE A 138 -10.96 -1.55 -15.31
CA PHE A 138 -10.70 -0.11 -15.40
C PHE A 138 -12.01 0.63 -15.75
N PRO A 139 -12.16 1.88 -15.28
CA PRO A 139 -13.37 2.68 -15.54
C PRO A 139 -13.68 2.76 -17.05
N ASP A 140 -14.97 2.82 -17.41
CA ASP A 140 -15.39 2.97 -18.79
C ASP A 140 -14.75 4.20 -19.43
N GLY A 141 -14.14 4.03 -20.59
CA GLY A 141 -13.45 5.09 -21.30
C GLY A 141 -12.04 5.41 -20.78
N PHE A 142 -11.51 4.64 -19.83
CA PHE A 142 -10.12 4.79 -19.41
C PHE A 142 -9.17 4.34 -20.52
N ASP A 143 -8.31 5.26 -20.97
CA ASP A 143 -7.25 4.98 -21.92
C ASP A 143 -5.88 5.11 -21.24
N PHE A 144 -5.08 4.05 -21.30
CA PHE A 144 -3.72 4.06 -20.76
C PHE A 144 -2.80 5.07 -21.46
N ALA A 145 -3.06 5.43 -22.71
CA ALA A 145 -2.31 6.44 -23.42
C ALA A 145 -2.51 7.84 -22.81
N ASP A 146 -3.68 8.07 -22.24
CA ASP A 146 -4.04 9.34 -21.57
C ASP A 146 -3.74 9.32 -20.07
N TRP A 147 -3.43 8.15 -19.49
CA TRP A 147 -3.14 8.04 -18.08
C TRP A 147 -1.84 8.73 -17.72
N LYS A 148 -1.93 9.74 -16.88
CA LYS A 148 -0.80 10.56 -16.42
C LYS A 148 -0.88 10.74 -14.92
N ILE A 149 0.25 10.61 -14.29
CA ILE A 149 0.42 10.90 -12.87
C ILE A 149 1.24 12.19 -12.76
N PRO A 150 0.63 13.32 -12.38
CA PRO A 150 1.36 14.56 -12.24
C PRO A 150 2.32 14.48 -11.05
N ALA A 151 3.43 15.19 -11.17
CA ALA A 151 4.31 15.43 -10.03
C ALA A 151 3.54 16.14 -8.91
N SER A 152 3.87 15.82 -7.67
CA SER A 152 3.22 16.39 -6.49
C SER A 152 4.25 17.13 -5.62
N VAL A 153 3.86 18.30 -5.11
CA VAL A 153 4.69 19.05 -4.18
C VAL A 153 4.16 18.83 -2.76
N PRO A 154 4.91 18.16 -1.87
CA PRO A 154 4.46 17.99 -0.51
C PRO A 154 4.40 19.32 0.23
N THR A 155 3.34 19.52 1.00
CA THR A 155 3.13 20.69 1.85
C THR A 155 3.80 20.52 3.21
N ARG A 156 4.06 19.28 3.60
CA ARG A 156 4.70 18.92 4.86
C ARG A 156 5.67 17.75 4.68
N LEU A 157 6.85 17.87 5.31
CA LEU A 157 7.83 16.80 5.40
C LEU A 157 7.73 16.10 6.75
N LEU A 158 7.82 14.77 6.73
CA LEU A 158 7.74 13.92 7.91
C LEU A 158 9.10 13.27 8.22
N ASN A 159 9.30 13.00 9.50
CA ASN A 159 10.48 12.32 10.02
C ASN A 159 10.07 11.23 11.02
N ASP A 160 11.00 10.34 11.34
CA ASP A 160 10.79 9.29 12.34
C ASP A 160 10.38 9.90 13.68
N GLY A 161 9.33 9.35 14.28
CA GLY A 161 8.80 9.81 15.57
C GLY A 161 7.83 10.99 15.50
N ASP A 162 7.62 11.62 14.33
CA ASP A 162 6.60 12.66 14.19
C ASP A 162 5.22 12.12 14.57
N VAL A 163 4.40 12.99 15.20
CA VAL A 163 3.04 12.66 15.61
C VAL A 163 2.05 13.52 14.83
N LEU A 164 1.10 12.86 14.21
CA LEU A 164 -0.01 13.47 13.50
C LEU A 164 -1.25 13.42 14.36
N ASP A 165 -1.67 14.56 14.90
CA ASP A 165 -2.85 14.68 15.78
C ASP A 165 -4.11 14.94 14.93
N LEU A 166 -5.12 14.09 15.11
CA LEU A 166 -6.40 14.15 14.42
C LEU A 166 -7.56 14.66 15.32
N GLY A 167 -7.23 15.13 16.51
CA GLY A 167 -8.23 15.44 17.52
C GLY A 167 -8.72 14.19 18.27
N GLY A 168 -7.97 13.76 19.28
CA GLY A 168 -8.28 12.60 20.11
C GLY A 168 -7.90 11.23 19.49
N ARG A 169 -7.22 11.23 18.39
CA ARG A 169 -6.51 10.10 17.77
C ARG A 169 -5.18 10.62 17.24
N THR A 170 -4.13 9.86 17.42
CA THR A 170 -2.80 10.23 16.92
C THR A 170 -2.19 9.10 16.12
N LEU A 171 -1.48 9.45 15.03
CA LEU A 171 -0.65 8.50 14.30
C LEU A 171 0.81 8.90 14.45
N ARG A 172 1.64 7.97 14.88
CA ARG A 172 3.10 8.15 14.97
C ARG A 172 3.77 7.62 13.71
N VAL A 173 4.64 8.42 13.13
CA VAL A 173 5.47 8.06 11.99
C VAL A 173 6.61 7.16 12.44
N LEU A 174 6.77 6.02 11.79
CA LEU A 174 7.90 5.11 11.94
C LEU A 174 8.64 5.06 10.61
N HIS A 175 9.86 5.58 10.54
CA HIS A 175 10.68 5.47 9.35
C HIS A 175 11.17 4.02 9.17
N THR A 176 10.77 3.37 8.09
CA THR A 176 11.01 1.94 7.82
C THR A 176 11.64 1.74 6.44
N PRO A 177 12.86 2.27 6.22
CA PRO A 177 13.54 2.10 4.94
C PRO A 177 13.78 0.62 4.63
N GLY A 178 13.76 0.30 3.35
CA GLY A 178 13.98 -1.05 2.84
C GLY A 178 13.36 -1.24 1.48
N HIS A 179 12.04 -1.03 1.34
CA HIS A 179 11.36 -0.99 0.05
C HIS A 179 11.82 0.23 -0.77
N THR A 180 11.77 1.40 -0.14
CA THR A 180 12.39 2.64 -0.60
C THR A 180 13.10 3.31 0.58
N PRO A 181 14.03 4.26 0.33
CA PRO A 181 14.70 5.01 1.41
C PRO A 181 13.76 5.85 2.28
N ASP A 182 12.62 6.27 1.75
CA ASP A 182 11.62 7.13 2.39
C ASP A 182 10.44 6.37 3.00
N SER A 183 10.42 5.04 2.91
CA SER A 183 9.30 4.22 3.40
C SER A 183 9.01 4.50 4.87
N ILE A 184 7.72 4.69 5.20
CA ILE A 184 7.23 4.85 6.56
C ILE A 184 6.06 3.92 6.84
N CYS A 185 5.94 3.50 8.10
CA CYS A 185 4.71 2.99 8.67
C CYS A 185 4.05 4.07 9.54
N LEU A 186 2.73 3.98 9.73
CA LEU A 186 1.99 4.83 10.65
C LEU A 186 1.38 3.99 11.76
N LEU A 187 1.62 4.36 13.02
CA LEU A 187 1.17 3.62 14.18
C LEU A 187 0.14 4.43 14.99
N ASP A 188 -1.07 3.90 15.10
CA ASP A 188 -2.08 4.30 16.07
C ASP A 188 -1.91 3.46 17.34
N GLU A 189 -1.08 3.94 18.26
CA GLU A 189 -0.77 3.22 19.51
C GLU A 189 -2.01 3.01 20.39
N GLN A 190 -2.93 3.97 20.37
CA GLN A 190 -4.12 3.94 21.23
C GLN A 190 -5.08 2.82 20.85
N ASN A 191 -5.15 2.51 19.56
CA ASN A 191 -6.07 1.51 19.02
C ASN A 191 -5.34 0.24 18.56
N GLY A 192 -4.01 0.19 18.66
CA GLY A 192 -3.21 -0.97 18.24
C GLY A 192 -3.26 -1.21 16.72
N LEU A 193 -3.18 -0.15 15.91
CA LEU A 193 -3.27 -0.28 14.45
C LEU A 193 -1.96 0.18 13.80
N LEU A 194 -1.40 -0.65 12.93
CA LEU A 194 -0.23 -0.30 12.14
C LEU A 194 -0.61 -0.27 10.66
N PHE A 195 -0.31 0.82 9.96
CA PHE A 195 -0.42 0.95 8.52
C PHE A 195 0.98 0.78 7.93
N GLY A 196 1.19 -0.33 7.23
CA GLY A 196 2.52 -0.82 6.89
C GLY A 196 3.08 -0.32 5.56
N GLY A 197 2.25 0.31 4.70
CA GLY A 197 2.67 0.60 3.32
C GLY A 197 3.22 -0.67 2.66
N ASP A 198 4.33 -0.53 1.95
CA ASP A 198 5.02 -1.64 1.29
C ASP A 198 6.12 -2.29 2.14
N THR A 199 6.27 -1.84 3.39
CA THR A 199 7.10 -2.57 4.35
C THR A 199 6.49 -3.91 4.73
N TYR A 200 5.15 -4.01 4.70
CA TYR A 200 4.40 -5.23 5.01
C TYR A 200 3.38 -5.53 3.93
N ASN A 201 3.42 -6.75 3.38
CA ASN A 201 2.44 -7.24 2.42
C ASN A 201 2.12 -8.71 2.64
N THR A 202 0.91 -9.14 2.32
CA THR A 202 0.41 -10.52 2.48
C THR A 202 0.64 -11.38 1.23
N GLY A 203 1.32 -10.83 0.25
CA GLY A 203 1.89 -11.50 -0.91
C GLY A 203 3.40 -11.28 -0.94
N PRO A 204 4.04 -11.20 -2.11
CA PRO A 204 5.43 -10.83 -2.21
C PRO A 204 5.71 -9.41 -1.70
N ILE A 205 6.68 -9.26 -0.79
CA ILE A 205 7.26 -7.97 -0.40
C ILE A 205 8.40 -7.68 -1.39
N TYR A 206 8.42 -6.49 -1.96
CA TYR A 206 9.36 -6.11 -3.00
C TYR A 206 10.62 -5.50 -2.41
N ALA A 207 11.69 -6.28 -2.39
CA ALA A 207 13.04 -5.91 -1.95
C ALA A 207 14.06 -6.03 -3.08
N HIS A 208 13.59 -6.05 -4.34
CA HIS A 208 14.42 -6.24 -5.55
C HIS A 208 14.55 -4.96 -6.40
N LEU A 209 13.80 -3.91 -6.07
CA LEU A 209 13.80 -2.67 -6.83
C LEU A 209 15.15 -1.94 -6.70
N PRO A 210 15.52 -1.06 -7.66
CA PRO A 210 16.81 -0.37 -7.63
C PRO A 210 17.11 0.43 -6.37
N ASP A 211 16.06 0.95 -5.72
CA ASP A 211 16.18 1.74 -4.49
C ASP A 211 15.91 0.90 -3.21
N SER A 212 15.70 -0.42 -3.36
CA SER A 212 15.48 -1.33 -2.23
C SER A 212 16.80 -1.75 -1.56
N ASP A 213 16.72 -1.96 -0.24
CA ASP A 213 17.84 -2.41 0.60
C ASP A 213 17.33 -3.47 1.59
N VAL A 214 17.72 -4.73 1.35
CA VAL A 214 17.29 -5.89 2.15
C VAL A 214 17.79 -5.80 3.59
N GLU A 215 19.02 -5.26 3.81
CA GLU A 215 19.54 -5.09 5.17
C GLU A 215 18.80 -3.97 5.93
N ALA A 216 18.42 -2.89 5.23
CA ALA A 216 17.59 -1.85 5.80
C ALA A 216 16.18 -2.40 6.15
N PHE A 217 15.60 -3.23 5.28
CA PHE A 217 14.36 -3.95 5.58
C PHE A 217 14.47 -4.78 6.86
N ALA A 218 15.54 -5.60 6.99
CA ALA A 218 15.75 -6.42 8.16
C ALA A 218 15.84 -5.59 9.44
N ARG A 219 16.55 -4.46 9.41
CA ARG A 219 16.61 -3.53 10.56
C ARG A 219 15.26 -2.89 10.87
N SER A 220 14.55 -2.43 9.85
CA SER A 220 13.24 -1.78 9.98
C SER A 220 12.20 -2.72 10.56
N THR A 221 12.08 -3.92 9.99
CA THR A 221 11.09 -4.92 10.43
C THR A 221 11.40 -5.45 11.82
N ALA A 222 12.68 -5.66 12.18
CA ALA A 222 13.09 -6.03 13.53
C ALA A 222 12.67 -4.96 14.56
N ARG A 223 12.89 -3.66 14.25
CA ARG A 223 12.47 -2.56 15.13
C ARG A 223 10.95 -2.50 15.31
N VAL A 224 10.19 -2.68 14.23
CA VAL A 224 8.73 -2.64 14.30
C VAL A 224 8.16 -3.88 15.01
N ALA A 225 8.81 -5.03 14.89
CA ALA A 225 8.42 -6.26 15.59
C ALA A 225 8.45 -6.12 17.13
N GLU A 226 9.28 -5.20 17.68
CA GLU A 226 9.28 -4.88 19.11
C GLU A 226 7.93 -4.31 19.60
N LEU A 227 7.09 -3.82 18.69
CA LEU A 227 5.77 -3.25 18.97
C LEU A 227 4.64 -4.28 18.83
N ALA A 228 4.93 -5.52 18.41
CA ALA A 228 3.93 -6.51 17.99
C ALA A 228 2.87 -6.80 19.07
N ASP A 229 3.25 -6.84 20.34
CA ASP A 229 2.33 -7.10 21.46
C ASP A 229 1.27 -6.00 21.63
N GLY A 230 1.57 -4.76 21.18
CA GLY A 230 0.65 -3.62 21.21
C GLY A 230 -0.17 -3.45 19.93
N VAL A 231 0.09 -4.25 18.89
CA VAL A 231 -0.57 -4.14 17.59
C VAL A 231 -1.62 -5.24 17.42
N ALA A 232 -2.88 -4.84 17.30
CA ALA A 232 -3.99 -5.75 17.02
C ALA A 232 -4.09 -6.06 15.52
N PHE A 233 -3.93 -5.02 14.66
CA PHE A 233 -4.01 -5.16 13.21
C PHE A 233 -2.86 -4.45 12.50
N VAL A 234 -2.33 -5.13 11.48
CA VAL A 234 -1.36 -4.60 10.50
C VAL A 234 -2.08 -4.47 9.18
N TYR A 235 -2.25 -3.25 8.68
CA TYR A 235 -2.85 -2.96 7.39
C TYR A 235 -1.78 -2.87 6.32
N VAL A 236 -2.01 -3.52 5.19
CA VAL A 236 -1.06 -3.63 4.08
C VAL A 236 -1.59 -2.96 2.82
N ALA A 237 -0.69 -2.38 2.04
CA ALA A 237 -1.08 -1.58 0.88
C ALA A 237 -1.45 -2.42 -0.35
N HIS A 238 -1.04 -3.67 -0.42
CA HIS A 238 -1.34 -4.52 -1.58
C HIS A 238 -2.02 -5.82 -1.18
N PHE A 239 -2.61 -6.47 -2.17
CA PHE A 239 -3.34 -7.74 -2.08
C PHE A 239 -4.69 -7.66 -1.35
N SER A 240 -5.53 -8.62 -1.68
CA SER A 240 -6.90 -8.70 -1.17
C SER A 240 -7.00 -8.94 0.33
N ARG A 241 -6.00 -9.60 0.91
CA ARG A 241 -5.88 -9.76 2.36
C ARG A 241 -5.20 -8.52 2.96
N TYR A 242 -5.95 -7.44 3.10
CA TYR A 242 -5.48 -6.11 3.45
C TYR A 242 -5.16 -5.90 4.93
N ALA A 243 -5.44 -6.88 5.79
CA ALA A 243 -5.17 -6.79 7.23
C ALA A 243 -4.69 -8.13 7.81
N GLU A 244 -3.71 -8.05 8.68
CA GLU A 244 -3.15 -9.16 9.46
C GLU A 244 -3.11 -8.82 10.95
N ILE A 245 -2.94 -9.83 11.80
CA ILE A 245 -2.78 -9.63 13.24
C ILE A 245 -1.33 -9.28 13.60
N GLY A 246 -1.10 -8.68 14.76
CA GLY A 246 0.21 -8.18 15.18
C GLY A 246 1.37 -9.18 15.15
N THR A 247 1.10 -10.49 15.32
CA THR A 247 2.13 -11.54 15.19
C THR A 247 2.79 -11.59 13.80
N PHE A 248 2.11 -11.04 12.79
CA PHE A 248 2.66 -10.94 11.43
C PHE A 248 3.94 -10.11 11.39
N LEU A 249 4.08 -9.11 12.26
CA LEU A 249 5.30 -8.31 12.38
C LEU A 249 6.52 -9.16 12.72
N ASN A 250 6.36 -10.10 13.66
CA ASN A 250 7.44 -11.02 14.05
C ASN A 250 7.80 -11.99 12.92
N GLU A 251 6.82 -12.45 12.16
CA GLU A 251 7.08 -13.38 11.04
C GLU A 251 7.84 -12.69 9.91
N VAL A 252 7.46 -11.45 9.56
CA VAL A 252 8.17 -10.68 8.52
C VAL A 252 9.60 -10.35 8.97
N ALA A 253 9.79 -9.95 10.23
CA ALA A 253 11.11 -9.70 10.78
C ALA A 253 12.00 -10.95 10.76
N ALA A 254 11.46 -12.11 11.14
CA ALA A 254 12.17 -13.39 11.07
C ALA A 254 12.56 -13.76 9.65
N GLY A 255 11.64 -13.57 8.68
CA GLY A 255 11.91 -13.85 7.27
C GLY A 255 13.04 -12.98 6.70
N PHE A 256 13.06 -11.69 6.99
CA PHE A 256 14.17 -10.83 6.57
C PHE A 256 15.49 -11.17 7.29
N ALA A 257 15.43 -11.59 8.55
CA ALA A 257 16.62 -12.07 9.26
C ALA A 257 17.22 -13.32 8.61
N GLU A 258 16.39 -14.31 8.22
CA GLU A 258 16.82 -15.51 7.48
C GLU A 258 17.45 -15.14 6.12
N ILE A 259 16.87 -14.16 5.40
CA ILE A 259 17.40 -13.70 4.11
C ILE A 259 18.79 -13.09 4.29
N VAL A 260 18.96 -12.17 5.25
CA VAL A 260 20.25 -11.51 5.51
C VAL A 260 21.30 -12.49 6.03
N ALA A 261 20.89 -13.50 6.82
CA ALA A 261 21.78 -14.56 7.28
C ALA A 261 22.20 -15.54 6.17
N GLY A 262 21.57 -15.47 4.98
CA GLY A 262 21.81 -16.43 3.90
C GLY A 262 21.21 -17.82 4.16
N GLU A 263 20.24 -17.92 5.06
CA GLU A 263 19.57 -19.16 5.46
C GLU A 263 18.28 -19.41 4.67
N ALA A 264 17.71 -18.36 4.06
CA ALA A 264 16.50 -18.47 3.25
C ALA A 264 16.74 -19.25 1.95
N SER A 265 15.75 -20.06 1.57
CA SER A 265 15.75 -20.73 0.27
C SER A 265 15.04 -19.86 -0.76
N PHE A 266 15.57 -19.81 -1.97
CA PHE A 266 15.02 -19.02 -3.07
C PHE A 266 14.61 -19.90 -4.24
N GLU A 267 13.53 -19.51 -4.91
CA GLU A 267 13.17 -20.01 -6.23
C GLU A 267 13.34 -18.91 -7.28
N GLU A 268 13.65 -19.29 -8.51
CA GLU A 268 13.67 -18.37 -9.66
C GLU A 268 12.28 -17.78 -9.85
N SER A 269 12.22 -16.48 -10.02
CA SER A 269 10.96 -15.73 -10.18
C SER A 269 11.13 -14.58 -11.16
N ARG A 270 10.05 -13.88 -11.41
CA ARG A 270 10.03 -12.64 -12.17
C ARG A 270 9.25 -11.59 -11.42
N ASP A 271 9.67 -10.34 -11.58
CA ASP A 271 8.92 -9.20 -11.11
C ASP A 271 7.73 -8.89 -12.04
N ASP A 272 6.95 -7.86 -11.70
CA ASP A 272 5.75 -7.46 -12.46
C ASP A 272 6.10 -6.90 -13.85
N ASP A 273 7.32 -6.37 -14.02
CA ASP A 273 7.87 -5.89 -15.30
C ASP A 273 8.45 -7.02 -16.15
N GLY A 274 8.53 -8.24 -15.61
CA GLY A 274 9.07 -9.43 -16.25
C GLY A 274 10.60 -9.56 -16.10
N GLY A 275 11.23 -8.74 -15.26
CA GLY A 275 12.63 -8.83 -14.89
C GLY A 275 12.94 -10.07 -14.05
N ASP A 276 14.17 -10.55 -14.10
CA ASP A 276 14.61 -11.71 -13.31
C ASP A 276 14.71 -11.32 -11.83
N ALA A 277 14.12 -12.13 -10.96
CA ALA A 277 14.14 -11.96 -9.51
C ALA A 277 14.21 -13.33 -8.84
N ARG A 278 14.46 -13.35 -7.53
CA ARG A 278 14.41 -14.56 -6.71
C ARG A 278 13.37 -14.37 -5.60
N LEU A 279 12.55 -15.38 -5.37
CA LEU A 279 11.49 -15.36 -4.39
C LEU A 279 11.81 -16.28 -3.20
N ALA A 280 11.91 -15.72 -2.00
CA ALA A 280 11.84 -16.47 -0.76
C ALA A 280 10.38 -16.60 -0.32
N ARG A 281 9.91 -17.84 -0.02
CA ARG A 281 8.54 -18.08 0.45
C ARG A 281 8.51 -18.37 1.92
N PHE A 282 7.59 -17.71 2.61
CA PHE A 282 7.24 -17.93 4.01
C PHE A 282 5.76 -18.31 4.12
N ALA A 283 5.32 -18.68 5.32
CA ALA A 283 3.98 -19.23 5.51
C ALA A 283 2.83 -18.29 5.06
N ARG A 284 2.98 -16.98 5.27
CA ARG A 284 1.94 -15.98 5.00
C ARG A 284 2.34 -14.90 3.99
N PHE A 285 3.59 -14.86 3.55
CA PHE A 285 4.12 -13.86 2.63
C PHE A 285 5.29 -14.44 1.80
N GLY A 286 5.79 -13.66 0.87
CA GLY A 286 7.05 -13.92 0.18
C GLY A 286 7.93 -12.67 0.19
N VAL A 287 9.18 -12.81 -0.21
CA VAL A 287 10.10 -11.67 -0.44
C VAL A 287 10.77 -11.84 -1.78
N LEU A 288 10.57 -10.88 -2.68
CA LEU A 288 11.30 -10.79 -3.93
C LEU A 288 12.60 -10.01 -3.69
N VAL A 289 13.72 -10.63 -4.05
CA VAL A 289 15.05 -10.00 -4.02
C VAL A 289 15.65 -9.97 -5.42
N ALA A 290 16.61 -9.09 -5.66
CA ALA A 290 17.35 -9.05 -6.92
C ALA A 290 18.08 -10.38 -7.19
N SER A 291 18.22 -10.72 -8.48
CA SER A 291 18.89 -11.95 -8.94
C SER A 291 20.38 -11.94 -8.68
#